data_d6ba7376fba4f606dccc5f625193dfc6
#
_entry.id   d6ba7376fba4f606dccc5f625193dfc6
#
_cell.length_a   1.000
_cell.length_b   1.000
_cell.length_c   1.000
_cell.angle_alpha   90.00
_cell.angle_beta   90.00
_cell.angle_gamma   90.00
#
_symmetry.space_group_name_H-M   'P 1'
#
loop_
_entity.id
_entity.type
_entity.pdbx_description
1 polymer ?
#
loop_
_entity_poly.entity_id
_entity_poly.type
_entity_poly.pdbx_seq_one_letter_code
_entity_poly.pdbx_strand_id
1 'polypeptide(L)'
;MAENECMVSVLCTAYNHEKYIAQTLQCIVDQQTDFAFELLVNDDASTDGTAAIIRSFEEKYPHIIRAFYQEKNLYSQGIDAYHHFLYREALGKYVAICEGDDFWCDPSKLQRQVDFMEAHPEYSACVHNTVCQYCRESRPDHPLLNRTGDSNVEFGDILPGMSKAYHTSSLLARKGIISNPPDFYFVGWKHGFTDYPDALWLRLNGPIRYIDRCMSVYRINSNPEAWSSGVDGRYDKLKLFLTGELDVLHTFRSHAPEAIRPLVESAERQREFDLLQIEGRDAEQRRPPYRDILKAKPFSYRLNNFLKCTMPHPHRLYRKMRGYGE
;
A
#
# COMPACT_ATOMS: atom_id res chain seq x y z
N MET A 1 18.58 -36.04 1.50
CA MET A 1 18.01 -34.92 2.24
C MET A 1 17.16 -34.19 1.20
N ALA A 2 15.87 -34.04 1.40
CA ALA A 2 15.05 -33.22 0.49
C ALA A 2 15.70 -31.81 0.44
N GLU A 3 15.99 -31.30 -0.76
CA GLU A 3 16.35 -29.90 -0.93
C GLU A 3 15.29 -29.10 -0.21
N ASN A 4 15.67 -28.27 0.76
CA ASN A 4 14.73 -27.42 1.49
C ASN A 4 14.04 -26.54 0.46
N GLU A 5 12.80 -26.89 0.11
CA GLU A 5 12.00 -26.12 -0.82
C GLU A 5 11.80 -24.72 -0.24
N CYS A 6 12.07 -23.68 -1.04
CA CYS A 6 11.94 -22.29 -0.60
C CYS A 6 10.49 -22.00 -0.20
N MET A 7 10.26 -21.63 1.06
CA MET A 7 8.90 -21.38 1.57
C MET A 7 8.44 -19.96 1.24
N VAL A 8 9.30 -18.96 1.39
CA VAL A 8 8.97 -17.54 1.20
C VAL A 8 9.99 -16.87 0.28
N SER A 9 9.51 -16.17 -0.73
CA SER A 9 10.29 -15.18 -1.45
C SER A 9 9.92 -13.79 -0.93
N VAL A 10 10.88 -13.09 -0.32
CA VAL A 10 10.72 -11.69 0.04
C VAL A 10 11.06 -10.84 -1.16
N LEU A 11 10.18 -9.93 -1.54
CA LEU A 11 10.35 -9.02 -2.67
C LEU A 11 10.63 -7.61 -2.17
N CYS A 12 11.74 -7.03 -2.61
CA CYS A 12 12.18 -5.71 -2.22
C CYS A 12 12.47 -4.87 -3.47
N THR A 13 11.78 -3.75 -3.63
CA THR A 13 12.10 -2.75 -4.67
C THR A 13 12.78 -1.56 -4.02
N ALA A 14 13.84 -1.02 -4.66
CA ALA A 14 14.59 0.10 -4.16
C ALA A 14 14.90 1.11 -5.27
N TYR A 15 14.75 2.40 -4.97
CA TYR A 15 15.19 3.50 -5.82
C TYR A 15 15.63 4.69 -4.96
N ASN A 16 16.95 5.00 -4.97
CA ASN A 16 17.52 6.10 -4.17
C ASN A 16 17.24 5.95 -2.65
N HIS A 17 17.47 4.75 -2.11
CA HIS A 17 17.23 4.42 -0.70
C HIS A 17 18.54 4.21 0.09
N GLU A 18 19.67 4.85 -0.26
CA GLU A 18 20.98 4.64 0.38
C GLU A 18 20.96 4.79 1.90
N LYS A 19 20.06 5.66 2.43
CA LYS A 19 19.93 5.92 3.88
C LYS A 19 19.20 4.79 4.63
N TYR A 20 18.45 3.95 3.93
CA TYR A 20 17.50 3.03 4.54
C TYR A 20 17.75 1.57 4.17
N ILE A 21 18.20 1.32 2.93
CA ILE A 21 18.29 -0.02 2.35
C ILE A 21 19.11 -1.00 3.19
N ALA A 22 20.19 -0.55 3.83
CA ALA A 22 21.00 -1.41 4.69
C ALA A 22 20.20 -1.98 5.86
N GLN A 23 19.34 -1.17 6.51
CA GLN A 23 18.48 -1.64 7.59
C GLN A 23 17.39 -2.56 7.06
N THR A 24 16.81 -2.26 5.90
CA THR A 24 15.83 -3.11 5.23
C THR A 24 16.38 -4.50 4.94
N LEU A 25 17.55 -4.59 4.31
CA LEU A 25 18.19 -5.87 4.00
C LEU A 25 18.58 -6.63 5.27
N GLN A 26 19.15 -5.92 6.27
CA GLN A 26 19.55 -6.56 7.52
C GLN A 26 18.37 -7.16 8.27
N CYS A 27 17.26 -6.46 8.42
CA CYS A 27 16.10 -6.98 9.14
C CYS A 27 15.44 -8.19 8.44
N ILE A 28 15.61 -8.33 7.11
CA ILE A 28 15.11 -9.46 6.37
C ILE A 28 16.04 -10.67 6.55
N VAL A 29 17.34 -10.51 6.42
CA VAL A 29 18.29 -11.62 6.61
C VAL A 29 18.36 -12.12 8.06
N ASP A 30 17.96 -11.27 9.03
CA ASP A 30 17.89 -11.61 10.45
C ASP A 30 16.58 -12.34 10.84
N GLN A 31 15.69 -12.63 9.88
CA GLN A 31 14.46 -13.38 10.18
C GLN A 31 14.78 -14.79 10.68
N GLN A 32 14.13 -15.16 11.77
CA GLN A 32 14.26 -16.45 12.43
C GLN A 32 13.15 -17.39 11.97
N THR A 33 13.51 -18.36 11.12
CA THR A 33 12.58 -19.33 10.53
C THR A 33 13.13 -20.74 10.62
N ASP A 34 12.26 -21.74 10.68
CA ASP A 34 12.60 -23.15 10.56
C ASP A 34 12.51 -23.67 9.09
N PHE A 35 12.26 -22.77 8.16
CA PHE A 35 12.18 -23.01 6.71
C PHE A 35 13.14 -22.11 5.95
N ALA A 36 13.43 -22.49 4.69
CA ALA A 36 14.23 -21.68 3.79
C ALA A 36 13.40 -20.52 3.19
N PHE A 37 14.01 -19.34 3.08
CA PHE A 37 13.48 -18.21 2.36
C PHE A 37 14.58 -17.56 1.50
N GLU A 38 14.15 -16.78 0.51
CA GLU A 38 15.03 -15.95 -0.33
C GLU A 38 14.59 -14.49 -0.28
N LEU A 39 15.49 -13.60 -0.65
CA LEU A 39 15.24 -12.17 -0.82
C LEU A 39 15.62 -11.76 -2.25
N LEU A 40 14.62 -11.35 -3.02
CA LEU A 40 14.79 -10.79 -4.35
C LEU A 40 14.77 -9.27 -4.25
N VAL A 41 15.89 -8.62 -4.57
CA VAL A 41 16.04 -7.16 -4.51
C VAL A 41 16.10 -6.59 -5.92
N ASN A 42 15.18 -5.69 -6.26
CA ASN A 42 15.25 -4.91 -7.49
C ASN A 42 15.76 -3.50 -7.20
N ASP A 43 16.98 -3.18 -7.66
CA ASP A 43 17.46 -1.81 -7.73
C ASP A 43 16.98 -1.18 -9.04
N ASP A 44 16.07 -0.23 -8.94
CA ASP A 44 15.39 0.38 -10.08
C ASP A 44 16.21 1.55 -10.70
N ALA A 45 17.49 1.28 -11.01
CA ALA A 45 18.47 2.21 -11.55
C ALA A 45 18.74 3.39 -10.58
N SER A 46 19.03 3.10 -9.32
CA SER A 46 19.42 4.11 -8.33
C SER A 46 20.66 4.89 -8.76
N THR A 47 20.68 6.19 -8.46
CA THR A 47 21.78 7.12 -8.77
C THR A 47 22.62 7.49 -7.54
N ASP A 48 22.23 7.01 -6.35
CA ASP A 48 22.92 7.18 -5.08
C ASP A 48 23.69 5.90 -4.68
N GLY A 49 24.06 5.76 -3.40
CA GLY A 49 24.79 4.60 -2.88
C GLY A 49 23.98 3.31 -2.75
N THR A 50 22.68 3.28 -3.12
CA THR A 50 21.78 2.14 -2.93
C THR A 50 22.33 0.85 -3.56
N ALA A 51 22.68 0.88 -4.85
CA ALA A 51 23.18 -0.31 -5.57
C ALA A 51 24.47 -0.87 -4.94
N ALA A 52 25.37 0.00 -4.48
CA ALA A 52 26.62 -0.44 -3.83
C ALA A 52 26.35 -1.16 -2.50
N ILE A 53 25.39 -0.67 -1.72
CA ILE A 53 24.98 -1.32 -0.46
C ILE A 53 24.34 -2.68 -0.75
N ILE A 54 23.42 -2.77 -1.74
CA ILE A 54 22.80 -4.05 -2.13
C ILE A 54 23.87 -5.07 -2.54
N ARG A 55 24.86 -4.70 -3.36
CA ARG A 55 25.95 -5.59 -3.75
C ARG A 55 26.73 -6.14 -2.55
N SER A 56 27.03 -5.30 -1.56
CA SER A 56 27.74 -5.73 -0.36
C SER A 56 26.94 -6.76 0.47
N PHE A 57 25.62 -6.63 0.49
CA PHE A 57 24.75 -7.61 1.15
C PHE A 57 24.61 -8.90 0.34
N GLU A 58 24.49 -8.83 -0.98
CA GLU A 58 24.45 -9.99 -1.88
C GLU A 58 25.73 -10.82 -1.76
N GLU A 59 26.90 -10.18 -1.74
CA GLU A 59 28.19 -10.83 -1.51
C GLU A 59 28.29 -11.50 -0.12
N LYS A 60 27.71 -10.85 0.90
CA LYS A 60 27.73 -11.38 2.28
C LYS A 60 26.73 -12.51 2.50
N TYR A 61 25.58 -12.48 1.82
CA TYR A 61 24.47 -13.42 1.99
C TYR A 61 24.03 -14.08 0.66
N PRO A 62 24.95 -14.70 -0.11
CA PRO A 62 24.68 -15.19 -1.48
C PRO A 62 23.67 -16.34 -1.53
N HIS A 63 23.38 -16.99 -0.40
CA HIS A 63 22.37 -18.06 -0.31
C HIS A 63 20.96 -17.55 0.02
N ILE A 64 20.82 -16.27 0.35
CA ILE A 64 19.54 -15.64 0.68
C ILE A 64 19.19 -14.57 -0.35
N ILE A 65 20.14 -13.70 -0.70
CA ILE A 65 19.90 -12.51 -1.54
C ILE A 65 20.26 -12.82 -3.00
N ARG A 66 19.33 -12.45 -3.87
CA ARG A 66 19.51 -12.39 -5.31
C ARG A 66 19.04 -11.02 -5.79
N ALA A 67 19.98 -10.21 -6.31
CA ALA A 67 19.72 -8.84 -6.70
C ALA A 67 19.62 -8.67 -8.23
N PHE A 68 18.77 -7.74 -8.64
CA PHE A 68 18.54 -7.34 -10.02
C PHE A 68 18.83 -5.84 -10.13
N TYR A 69 19.76 -5.46 -11.00
CA TYR A 69 20.18 -4.07 -11.20
C TYR A 69 19.68 -3.58 -12.55
N GLN A 70 18.75 -2.66 -12.55
CA GLN A 70 18.16 -2.14 -13.76
C GLN A 70 19.07 -1.09 -14.40
N GLU A 71 19.17 -1.08 -15.73
CA GLU A 71 19.89 -0.03 -16.47
C GLU A 71 19.06 1.27 -16.57
N LYS A 72 17.74 1.16 -16.49
CA LYS A 72 16.78 2.27 -16.57
C LYS A 72 15.69 2.05 -15.54
N ASN A 73 15.23 3.13 -14.95
CA ASN A 73 14.15 3.10 -13.98
C ASN A 73 12.86 2.54 -14.61
N LEU A 74 12.44 1.36 -14.17
CA LEU A 74 11.27 0.66 -14.69
C LEU A 74 9.97 1.42 -14.35
N TYR A 75 9.87 1.92 -13.12
CA TYR A 75 8.70 2.67 -12.68
C TYR A 75 8.44 3.89 -13.57
N SER A 76 9.48 4.63 -13.93
CA SER A 76 9.37 5.79 -14.82
C SER A 76 8.96 5.43 -16.25
N GLN A 77 9.17 4.18 -16.65
CA GLN A 77 8.74 3.63 -17.94
C GLN A 77 7.33 3.01 -17.89
N GLY A 78 6.65 3.08 -16.75
CA GLY A 78 5.35 2.44 -16.54
C GLY A 78 5.43 0.91 -16.47
N ILE A 79 6.58 0.35 -16.07
CA ILE A 79 6.80 -1.09 -15.92
C ILE A 79 6.76 -1.45 -14.44
N ASP A 80 5.80 -2.29 -14.06
CA ASP A 80 5.69 -2.85 -12.72
C ASP A 80 6.70 -3.99 -12.53
N ALA A 81 7.71 -3.80 -11.69
CA ALA A 81 8.75 -4.79 -11.44
C ALA A 81 8.20 -6.09 -10.82
N TYR A 82 7.15 -6.03 -10.01
CA TYR A 82 6.56 -7.21 -9.37
C TYR A 82 6.00 -8.17 -10.41
N HIS A 83 5.08 -7.73 -11.27
CA HIS A 83 4.47 -8.57 -12.29
C HIS A 83 5.35 -8.74 -13.52
N HIS A 84 6.21 -7.77 -13.83
CA HIS A 84 7.09 -7.89 -14.98
C HIS A 84 8.06 -9.06 -14.83
N PHE A 85 8.66 -9.24 -13.62
CA PHE A 85 9.60 -10.33 -13.42
C PHE A 85 9.69 -10.88 -11.99
N LEU A 86 9.52 -10.10 -10.91
CA LEU A 86 9.81 -10.56 -9.55
C LEU A 86 8.96 -11.77 -9.13
N TYR A 87 7.67 -11.77 -9.43
CA TYR A 87 6.80 -12.92 -9.13
C TYR A 87 7.20 -14.18 -9.91
N ARG A 88 7.70 -14.04 -11.12
CA ARG A 88 8.18 -15.15 -11.94
C ARG A 88 9.49 -15.72 -11.41
N GLU A 89 10.37 -14.84 -10.94
CA GLU A 89 11.67 -15.21 -10.37
C GLU A 89 11.55 -15.80 -8.95
N ALA A 90 10.47 -15.52 -8.24
CA ALA A 90 10.22 -16.01 -6.89
C ALA A 90 10.05 -17.53 -6.86
N LEU A 91 10.77 -18.22 -5.98
CA LEU A 91 10.71 -19.67 -5.80
C LEU A 91 9.74 -20.08 -4.69
N GLY A 92 9.46 -19.19 -3.75
CA GLY A 92 8.65 -19.45 -2.57
C GLY A 92 7.20 -19.81 -2.87
N LYS A 93 6.60 -20.64 -2.02
CA LYS A 93 5.17 -20.90 -1.95
C LYS A 93 4.38 -19.63 -1.62
N TYR A 94 4.99 -18.79 -0.78
CA TYR A 94 4.50 -17.48 -0.39
C TYR A 94 5.41 -16.37 -0.89
N VAL A 95 4.83 -15.18 -1.03
CA VAL A 95 5.58 -13.95 -1.24
C VAL A 95 5.29 -12.98 -0.09
N ALA A 96 6.33 -12.28 0.36
CA ALA A 96 6.24 -11.16 1.30
C ALA A 96 6.86 -9.93 0.66
N ILE A 97 6.38 -8.73 1.02
CA ILE A 97 6.88 -7.47 0.46
C ILE A 97 7.53 -6.65 1.57
N CYS A 98 8.69 -6.07 1.27
CA CYS A 98 9.33 -5.06 2.09
C CYS A 98 10.09 -4.09 1.18
N GLU A 99 9.55 -2.90 0.99
CA GLU A 99 10.16 -1.86 0.15
C GLU A 99 11.45 -1.33 0.78
N GLY A 100 12.39 -0.87 -0.05
CA GLY A 100 13.75 -0.56 0.37
C GLY A 100 13.90 0.63 1.33
N ASP A 101 12.84 1.39 1.58
CA ASP A 101 12.78 2.46 2.57
C ASP A 101 12.02 2.08 3.85
N ASP A 102 11.43 0.87 3.93
CA ASP A 102 10.77 0.32 5.11
C ASP A 102 11.63 -0.74 5.81
N PHE A 103 11.20 -1.26 6.94
CA PHE A 103 11.87 -2.38 7.60
C PHE A 103 10.96 -3.20 8.51
N TRP A 104 11.34 -4.45 8.77
CA TRP A 104 10.68 -5.31 9.73
C TRP A 104 11.32 -5.17 11.12
N CYS A 105 10.50 -5.04 12.15
CA CYS A 105 10.94 -4.85 13.54
C CYS A 105 10.71 -6.10 14.42
N ASP A 106 10.17 -7.19 13.86
CA ASP A 106 10.01 -8.47 14.55
C ASP A 106 10.74 -9.58 13.78
N PRO A 107 11.80 -10.19 14.36
CA PRO A 107 12.55 -11.25 13.70
C PRO A 107 11.75 -12.54 13.50
N SER A 108 10.59 -12.70 14.14
CA SER A 108 9.70 -13.86 13.99
C SER A 108 8.52 -13.61 13.04
N LYS A 109 8.53 -12.49 12.27
CA LYS A 109 7.43 -12.12 11.38
C LYS A 109 7.11 -13.22 10.37
N LEU A 110 8.11 -13.69 9.62
CA LEU A 110 7.91 -14.71 8.58
C LEU A 110 7.41 -16.02 9.19
N GLN A 111 8.03 -16.48 10.28
CA GLN A 111 7.63 -17.71 10.96
C GLN A 111 6.16 -17.67 11.37
N ARG A 112 5.74 -16.60 12.08
CA ARG A 112 4.36 -16.45 12.55
C ARG A 112 3.33 -16.44 11.42
N GLN A 113 3.64 -15.75 10.33
CA GLN A 113 2.71 -15.67 9.21
C GLN A 113 2.63 -16.98 8.44
N VAL A 114 3.77 -17.68 8.24
CA VAL A 114 3.80 -18.98 7.58
C VAL A 114 3.09 -20.04 8.42
N ASP A 115 3.34 -20.11 9.73
CA ASP A 115 2.66 -21.02 10.64
C ASP A 115 1.13 -20.90 10.52
N PHE A 116 0.63 -19.66 10.51
CA PHE A 116 -0.79 -19.42 10.31
C PHE A 116 -1.27 -19.89 8.92
N MET A 117 -0.56 -19.51 7.86
CA MET A 117 -0.96 -19.83 6.48
C MET A 117 -0.88 -21.33 6.15
N GLU A 118 0.05 -22.06 6.77
CA GLU A 118 0.13 -23.52 6.63
C GLU A 118 -1.01 -24.24 7.37
N ALA A 119 -1.39 -23.72 8.54
CA ALA A 119 -2.52 -24.25 9.31
C ALA A 119 -3.88 -23.91 8.67
N HIS A 120 -3.94 -22.91 7.79
CA HIS A 120 -5.18 -22.37 7.24
C HIS A 120 -5.10 -22.24 5.70
N PRO A 121 -5.23 -23.35 4.95
CA PRO A 121 -5.09 -23.35 3.49
C PRO A 121 -6.17 -22.53 2.75
N GLU A 122 -7.28 -22.23 3.39
CA GLU A 122 -8.36 -21.40 2.86
C GLU A 122 -8.03 -19.90 2.81
N TYR A 123 -7.01 -19.42 3.56
CA TYR A 123 -6.59 -18.02 3.56
C TYR A 123 -5.71 -17.69 2.35
N SER A 124 -5.98 -16.55 1.71
CA SER A 124 -5.20 -16.02 0.59
C SER A 124 -3.94 -15.29 1.04
N ALA A 125 -4.01 -14.62 2.19
CA ALA A 125 -2.92 -13.82 2.74
C ALA A 125 -3.02 -13.69 4.26
N CYS A 126 -1.89 -13.26 4.86
CA CYS A 126 -1.76 -12.87 6.24
C CYS A 126 -1.05 -11.52 6.32
N VAL A 127 -1.59 -10.59 7.09
CA VAL A 127 -1.07 -9.25 7.33
C VAL A 127 -0.99 -8.95 8.82
N HIS A 128 -0.34 -7.86 9.17
CA HIS A 128 -0.23 -7.40 10.57
C HIS A 128 -0.28 -5.87 10.66
N ASN A 129 -0.24 -5.32 11.86
CA ASN A 129 -0.15 -3.88 12.04
C ASN A 129 1.28 -3.37 11.76
N THR A 130 1.38 -2.12 11.38
CA THR A 130 2.64 -1.44 11.01
C THR A 130 2.77 -0.18 11.84
N VAL A 131 3.99 0.15 12.26
CA VAL A 131 4.29 1.42 12.90
C VAL A 131 4.53 2.48 11.82
N CYS A 132 3.83 3.60 11.89
CA CYS A 132 4.10 4.79 11.08
C CYS A 132 5.20 5.63 11.73
N GLN A 133 6.30 5.85 11.01
CA GLN A 133 7.44 6.67 11.44
C GLN A 133 7.63 7.85 10.48
N TYR A 134 7.56 9.08 11.00
CA TYR A 134 7.71 10.28 10.19
C TYR A 134 9.17 10.72 10.08
N CYS A 135 9.76 10.64 8.89
CA CYS A 135 11.19 10.91 8.68
C CYS A 135 11.54 12.40 8.67
N ARG A 136 10.57 13.30 8.43
CA ARG A 136 10.79 14.75 8.25
C ARG A 136 10.01 15.62 9.21
N GLU A 137 9.17 15.03 10.03
CA GLU A 137 8.31 15.74 10.95
C GLU A 137 8.54 15.24 12.36
N SER A 138 8.52 16.15 13.33
CA SER A 138 8.58 15.78 14.77
C SER A 138 7.21 15.32 15.23
N ARG A 139 6.78 14.16 14.73
CA ARG A 139 5.57 13.46 15.19
C ARG A 139 5.96 12.16 15.87
N PRO A 140 5.26 11.77 16.96
CA PRO A 140 5.50 10.47 17.57
C PRO A 140 5.11 9.33 16.63
N ASP A 141 5.87 8.25 16.69
CA ASP A 141 5.52 7.00 16.01
C ASP A 141 4.20 6.46 16.57
N HIS A 142 3.38 5.89 15.70
CA HIS A 142 2.09 5.32 16.08
C HIS A 142 1.71 4.13 15.19
N PRO A 143 0.88 3.19 15.68
CA PRO A 143 0.33 2.14 14.82
C PRO A 143 -0.50 2.71 13.67
N LEU A 144 -0.38 2.12 12.48
CA LEU A 144 -1.18 2.49 11.32
C LEU A 144 -2.68 2.28 11.58
N LEU A 145 -3.01 1.13 12.16
CA LEU A 145 -4.37 0.75 12.46
C LEU A 145 -4.63 0.80 13.97
N ASN A 146 -5.72 1.43 14.34
CA ASN A 146 -6.26 1.36 15.70
C ASN A 146 -7.26 0.20 15.79
N ARG A 147 -6.74 -1.01 15.61
CA ARG A 147 -7.50 -2.28 15.61
C ARG A 147 -6.94 -3.17 16.71
N THR A 148 -7.80 -3.80 17.50
CA THR A 148 -7.41 -4.66 18.61
C THR A 148 -7.88 -6.08 18.38
N GLY A 149 -7.00 -7.02 18.68
CA GLY A 149 -7.23 -8.46 18.51
C GLY A 149 -7.10 -8.94 17.06
N ASP A 150 -6.70 -10.19 16.97
CA ASP A 150 -6.61 -10.89 15.70
C ASP A 150 -7.98 -11.03 15.04
N SER A 151 -8.04 -10.79 13.73
CA SER A 151 -9.31 -10.75 12.98
C SER A 151 -9.09 -11.00 11.49
N ASN A 152 -10.15 -10.94 10.70
CA ASN A 152 -10.02 -10.92 9.25
C ASN A 152 -10.11 -9.50 8.71
N VAL A 153 -9.40 -9.25 7.61
CA VAL A 153 -9.57 -8.03 6.81
C VAL A 153 -10.78 -8.25 5.89
N GLU A 154 -11.78 -7.42 6.04
CA GLU A 154 -13.02 -7.51 5.26
C GLU A 154 -13.03 -6.51 4.10
N PHE A 155 -13.92 -6.70 3.13
CA PHE A 155 -14.10 -5.71 2.05
C PHE A 155 -14.42 -4.31 2.59
N GLY A 156 -15.14 -4.22 3.73
CA GLY A 156 -15.40 -2.96 4.40
C GLY A 156 -14.16 -2.23 4.92
N ASP A 157 -13.06 -2.95 5.18
CA ASP A 157 -11.78 -2.37 5.56
C ASP A 157 -10.98 -1.91 4.32
N ILE A 158 -11.05 -2.65 3.20
CA ILE A 158 -10.29 -2.37 1.98
C ILE A 158 -10.92 -1.25 1.16
N LEU A 159 -12.22 -1.33 0.92
CA LEU A 159 -12.95 -0.42 0.02
C LEU A 159 -12.81 1.07 0.38
N PRO A 160 -12.69 1.49 1.65
CA PRO A 160 -12.40 2.89 1.99
C PRO A 160 -11.00 3.38 1.62
N GLY A 161 -10.09 2.50 1.20
CA GLY A 161 -8.71 2.78 0.83
C GLY A 161 -7.71 1.91 1.58
N MET A 162 -6.59 1.59 0.94
CA MET A 162 -5.59 0.64 1.42
C MET A 162 -5.07 0.95 2.83
N SER A 163 -4.83 2.22 3.16
CA SER A 163 -4.38 2.66 4.48
C SER A 163 -5.34 2.34 5.65
N LYS A 164 -6.55 1.84 5.36
CA LYS A 164 -7.52 1.37 6.35
C LYS A 164 -7.49 -0.14 6.56
N ALA A 165 -6.86 -0.87 5.64
CA ALA A 165 -6.78 -2.33 5.67
C ALA A 165 -5.46 -2.83 6.30
N TYR A 166 -4.33 -2.48 5.68
CA TYR A 166 -2.97 -2.85 6.12
C TYR A 166 -1.93 -2.06 5.31
N HIS A 167 -0.64 -2.24 5.61
CA HIS A 167 0.47 -1.72 4.82
C HIS A 167 1.16 -2.84 4.05
N THR A 168 1.67 -2.57 2.84
CA THR A 168 2.35 -3.55 1.97
C THR A 168 3.46 -4.32 2.68
N SER A 169 4.28 -3.64 3.52
CA SER A 169 5.35 -4.28 4.29
C SER A 169 4.86 -5.33 5.31
N SER A 170 3.54 -5.38 5.59
CA SER A 170 2.94 -6.39 6.45
C SER A 170 2.53 -7.66 5.72
N LEU A 171 2.43 -7.62 4.39
CA LEU A 171 1.85 -8.67 3.57
C LEU A 171 2.72 -9.93 3.53
N LEU A 172 2.07 -11.09 3.67
CA LEU A 172 2.51 -12.39 3.20
C LEU A 172 1.33 -13.04 2.48
N ALA A 173 1.48 -13.34 1.20
CA ALA A 173 0.40 -13.84 0.33
C ALA A 173 0.78 -15.15 -0.35
N ARG A 174 -0.21 -15.97 -0.73
CA ARG A 174 0.01 -17.13 -1.61
C ARG A 174 0.47 -16.65 -2.98
N LYS A 175 1.67 -17.05 -3.39
CA LYS A 175 2.24 -16.67 -4.69
C LYS A 175 1.29 -17.01 -5.83
N GLY A 176 0.70 -18.21 -5.84
CA GLY A 176 -0.21 -18.65 -6.90
C GLY A 176 -1.45 -17.77 -7.10
N ILE A 177 -1.81 -16.95 -6.11
CA ILE A 177 -2.91 -15.96 -6.22
C ILE A 177 -2.37 -14.62 -6.71
N ILE A 178 -1.43 -14.02 -5.96
CA ILE A 178 -1.00 -12.65 -6.21
C ILE A 178 -0.25 -12.48 -7.54
N SER A 179 0.43 -13.52 -8.03
CA SER A 179 1.14 -13.49 -9.31
C SER A 179 0.25 -13.61 -10.56
N ASN A 180 -1.06 -13.82 -10.38
CA ASN A 180 -2.04 -13.96 -11.45
C ASN A 180 -3.15 -12.89 -11.32
N PRO A 181 -2.82 -11.61 -11.53
CA PRO A 181 -3.74 -10.51 -11.25
C PRO A 181 -4.84 -10.42 -12.30
N PRO A 182 -6.02 -9.94 -11.91
CA PRO A 182 -7.11 -9.61 -12.82
C PRO A 182 -6.85 -8.28 -13.55
N ASP A 183 -7.73 -7.94 -14.49
CA ASP A 183 -7.66 -6.73 -15.31
C ASP A 183 -7.65 -5.42 -14.47
N PHE A 184 -8.40 -5.35 -13.37
CA PHE A 184 -8.43 -4.16 -12.51
C PHE A 184 -7.10 -3.87 -11.80
N TYR A 185 -6.21 -4.86 -11.68
CA TYR A 185 -4.85 -4.64 -11.22
C TYR A 185 -4.11 -3.66 -12.15
N PHE A 186 -4.17 -3.93 -13.45
CA PHE A 186 -3.49 -3.11 -14.46
C PHE A 186 -4.10 -1.72 -14.59
N VAL A 187 -5.36 -1.55 -14.20
CA VAL A 187 -5.98 -0.22 -14.06
C VAL A 187 -5.30 0.55 -12.93
N GLY A 188 -5.10 -0.05 -11.75
CA GLY A 188 -4.37 0.58 -10.63
C GLY A 188 -2.93 0.95 -11.02
N TRP A 189 -2.23 0.04 -11.71
CA TRP A 189 -0.87 0.29 -12.16
C TRP A 189 -0.74 1.51 -13.10
N LYS A 190 -1.69 1.75 -13.99
CA LYS A 190 -1.71 2.96 -14.85
C LYS A 190 -1.73 4.26 -14.05
N HIS A 191 -2.21 4.21 -12.81
CA HIS A 191 -2.24 5.34 -11.86
C HIS A 191 -1.08 5.30 -10.86
N GLY A 192 -0.16 4.33 -10.99
CA GLY A 192 1.08 4.23 -10.22
C GLY A 192 0.95 3.56 -8.85
N PHE A 193 -0.08 2.71 -8.64
CA PHE A 193 -0.22 1.92 -7.42
C PHE A 193 -0.79 0.53 -7.71
N THR A 194 -0.43 -0.46 -6.87
CA THR A 194 -0.86 -1.85 -7.00
C THR A 194 -1.42 -2.44 -5.72
N ASP A 195 -1.11 -1.87 -4.58
CA ASP A 195 -1.49 -2.33 -3.25
C ASP A 195 -3.01 -2.44 -3.06
N TYR A 196 -3.76 -1.46 -3.57
CA TYR A 196 -5.23 -1.45 -3.48
C TYR A 196 -5.88 -2.57 -4.31
N PRO A 197 -5.58 -2.74 -5.63
CA PRO A 197 -6.09 -3.86 -6.39
C PRO A 197 -5.59 -5.22 -5.88
N ASP A 198 -4.35 -5.33 -5.38
CA ASP A 198 -3.85 -6.56 -4.77
C ASP A 198 -4.70 -6.98 -3.55
N ALA A 199 -5.03 -6.04 -2.68
CA ALA A 199 -5.87 -6.30 -1.52
C ALA A 199 -7.27 -6.80 -1.92
N LEU A 200 -7.88 -6.18 -2.92
CA LEU A 200 -9.18 -6.60 -3.46
C LEU A 200 -9.10 -8.01 -4.06
N TRP A 201 -8.04 -8.28 -4.84
CA TRP A 201 -7.82 -9.59 -5.47
C TRP A 201 -7.57 -10.71 -4.45
N LEU A 202 -6.69 -10.47 -3.49
CA LEU A 202 -6.44 -11.41 -2.41
C LEU A 202 -7.73 -11.71 -1.64
N ARG A 203 -8.53 -10.68 -1.31
CA ARG A 203 -9.78 -10.88 -0.57
C ARG A 203 -10.86 -11.61 -1.39
N LEU A 204 -10.86 -11.49 -2.72
CA LEU A 204 -11.73 -12.29 -3.58
C LEU A 204 -11.36 -13.78 -3.58
N ASN A 205 -10.08 -14.09 -3.42
CA ASN A 205 -9.56 -15.46 -3.49
C ASN A 205 -9.48 -16.16 -2.12
N GLY A 206 -9.88 -15.50 -1.04
CA GLY A 206 -9.92 -16.07 0.29
C GLY A 206 -9.91 -15.02 1.39
N PRO A 207 -10.09 -15.44 2.64
CA PRO A 207 -9.92 -14.55 3.78
C PRO A 207 -8.48 -14.02 3.86
N ILE A 208 -8.32 -12.82 4.40
CA ILE A 208 -7.02 -12.24 4.75
C ILE A 208 -6.96 -12.16 6.26
N ARG A 209 -5.98 -12.83 6.89
CA ARG A 209 -5.76 -12.77 8.33
C ARG A 209 -5.07 -11.46 8.72
N TYR A 210 -5.56 -10.80 9.75
CA TYR A 210 -4.87 -9.74 10.45
C TYR A 210 -4.38 -10.24 11.81
N ILE A 211 -3.07 -10.12 12.05
CA ILE A 211 -2.43 -10.38 13.35
C ILE A 211 -2.26 -9.04 14.08
N ASP A 212 -2.80 -8.93 15.28
CA ASP A 212 -2.70 -7.71 16.11
C ASP A 212 -1.31 -7.55 16.73
N ARG A 213 -0.32 -7.29 15.87
CA ARG A 213 1.06 -7.05 16.28
C ARG A 213 1.75 -6.14 15.27
N CYS A 214 2.43 -5.11 15.72
CA CYS A 214 3.31 -4.31 14.87
C CYS A 214 4.61 -5.09 14.61
N MET A 215 4.80 -5.55 13.36
CA MET A 215 5.99 -6.29 12.96
C MET A 215 6.77 -5.61 11.82
N SER A 216 6.31 -4.44 11.34
CA SER A 216 7.03 -3.60 10.39
C SER A 216 6.92 -2.12 10.75
N VAL A 217 7.79 -1.32 10.15
CA VAL A 217 7.80 0.13 10.25
C VAL A 217 7.72 0.72 8.86
N TYR A 218 6.70 1.54 8.64
CA TYR A 218 6.49 2.36 7.44
C TYR A 218 7.11 3.74 7.64
N ARG A 219 8.10 4.09 6.81
CA ARG A 219 8.74 5.41 6.84
C ARG A 219 8.00 6.38 5.95
N ILE A 220 7.26 7.28 6.56
CA ILE A 220 6.52 8.34 5.85
C ILE A 220 7.48 9.49 5.53
N ASN A 221 7.43 9.95 4.27
CA ASN A 221 8.31 11.01 3.77
C ASN A 221 9.81 10.64 3.88
N SER A 222 10.18 9.39 3.62
CA SER A 222 11.56 8.87 3.66
C SER A 222 12.51 9.69 2.78
N ASN A 223 12.10 10.01 1.55
CA ASN A 223 12.84 10.86 0.62
C ASN A 223 11.89 11.76 -0.21
N PRO A 224 12.39 12.80 -0.95
CA PRO A 224 11.55 13.67 -1.78
C PRO A 224 10.80 12.95 -2.89
N GLU A 225 11.32 11.81 -3.35
CA GLU A 225 10.79 11.02 -4.45
C GLU A 225 9.84 9.92 -3.95
N ALA A 226 9.82 9.66 -2.63
CA ALA A 226 8.90 8.69 -2.04
C ALA A 226 7.45 9.03 -2.40
N TRP A 227 6.67 8.00 -2.64
CA TRP A 227 5.26 8.16 -2.98
C TRP A 227 4.51 8.99 -1.91
N SER A 228 4.77 8.73 -0.63
CA SER A 228 4.20 9.46 0.51
C SER A 228 4.55 10.95 0.53
N SER A 229 5.72 11.34 0.00
CA SER A 229 6.17 12.75 -0.02
C SER A 229 5.39 13.65 -0.98
N GLY A 230 4.51 13.08 -1.79
CA GLY A 230 3.79 13.81 -2.82
C GLY A 230 2.30 14.00 -2.57
N VAL A 231 1.74 13.35 -1.56
CA VAL A 231 0.27 13.38 -1.31
C VAL A 231 -0.10 14.54 -0.39
N ASP A 232 0.76 14.88 0.57
CA ASP A 232 0.52 16.01 1.47
C ASP A 232 0.69 17.35 0.73
N GLY A 233 -0.44 17.99 0.42
CA GLY A 233 -0.51 19.37 -0.11
C GLY A 233 -0.49 19.53 -1.63
N ARG A 234 -0.43 18.45 -2.41
CA ARG A 234 -0.56 18.50 -3.88
C ARG A 234 -1.91 17.96 -4.35
N TYR A 235 -2.86 18.85 -4.56
CA TYR A 235 -4.19 18.50 -5.09
C TYR A 235 -4.13 17.63 -6.36
N ASP A 236 -3.16 17.84 -7.23
CA ASP A 236 -3.02 17.07 -8.48
C ASP A 236 -2.69 15.58 -8.24
N LYS A 237 -1.78 15.27 -7.30
CA LYS A 237 -1.47 13.88 -6.95
C LYS A 237 -2.65 13.20 -6.25
N LEU A 238 -3.30 13.91 -5.32
CA LEU A 238 -4.49 13.38 -4.65
C LEU A 238 -5.63 13.13 -5.64
N LYS A 239 -5.83 14.03 -6.60
CA LYS A 239 -6.81 13.86 -7.68
C LYS A 239 -6.49 12.62 -8.51
N LEU A 240 -5.24 12.48 -8.95
CA LEU A 240 -4.78 11.33 -9.73
C LEU A 240 -5.02 10.00 -8.96
N PHE A 241 -4.66 9.98 -7.69
CA PHE A 241 -4.85 8.82 -6.83
C PHE A 241 -6.33 8.45 -6.66
N LEU A 242 -7.20 9.39 -6.30
CA LEU A 242 -8.64 9.13 -6.14
C LEU A 242 -9.31 8.73 -7.46
N THR A 243 -8.85 9.31 -8.58
CA THR A 243 -9.32 8.89 -9.92
C THR A 243 -8.93 7.45 -10.20
N GLY A 244 -7.68 7.09 -9.89
CA GLY A 244 -7.20 5.72 -10.05
C GLY A 244 -7.95 4.71 -9.17
N GLU A 245 -8.19 5.02 -7.89
CA GLU A 245 -9.01 4.17 -7.03
C GLU A 245 -10.45 4.01 -7.57
N LEU A 246 -11.04 5.08 -8.11
CA LEU A 246 -12.37 5.03 -8.71
C LEU A 246 -12.39 4.15 -9.96
N ASP A 247 -11.39 4.26 -10.84
CA ASP A 247 -11.28 3.43 -12.05
C ASP A 247 -11.08 1.95 -11.70
N VAL A 248 -10.29 1.66 -10.65
CA VAL A 248 -10.15 0.31 -10.10
C VAL A 248 -11.50 -0.22 -9.60
N LEU A 249 -12.25 0.57 -8.83
CA LEU A 249 -13.56 0.16 -8.31
C LEU A 249 -14.57 -0.11 -9.42
N HIS A 250 -14.62 0.75 -10.45
CA HIS A 250 -15.49 0.55 -11.62
C HIS A 250 -15.21 -0.79 -12.32
N THR A 251 -13.94 -1.15 -12.49
CA THR A 251 -13.57 -2.42 -13.10
C THR A 251 -13.80 -3.58 -12.13
N PHE A 252 -13.43 -3.41 -10.86
CA PHE A 252 -13.62 -4.41 -9.80
C PHE A 252 -15.09 -4.80 -9.62
N ARG A 253 -16.04 -3.88 -9.83
CA ARG A 253 -17.48 -4.14 -9.66
C ARG A 253 -17.98 -5.34 -10.47
N SER A 254 -17.39 -5.61 -11.64
CA SER A 254 -17.73 -6.77 -12.47
C SER A 254 -17.28 -8.10 -11.85
N HIS A 255 -16.24 -8.09 -11.03
CA HIS A 255 -15.69 -9.23 -10.31
C HIS A 255 -16.32 -9.41 -8.91
N ALA A 256 -16.94 -8.35 -8.39
CA ALA A 256 -17.47 -8.32 -7.04
C ALA A 256 -18.68 -9.26 -6.88
N PRO A 257 -18.68 -10.15 -5.86
CA PRO A 257 -19.86 -10.93 -5.48
C PRO A 257 -21.07 -10.01 -5.25
N GLU A 258 -22.26 -10.50 -5.59
CA GLU A 258 -23.50 -9.71 -5.48
C GLU A 258 -23.69 -9.09 -4.07
N ALA A 259 -23.35 -9.86 -3.05
CA ALA A 259 -23.49 -9.43 -1.65
C ALA A 259 -22.68 -8.18 -1.28
N ILE A 260 -21.55 -7.92 -1.97
CA ILE A 260 -20.69 -6.76 -1.68
C ILE A 260 -20.84 -5.61 -2.68
N ARG A 261 -21.58 -5.79 -3.78
CA ARG A 261 -21.81 -4.72 -4.78
C ARG A 261 -22.31 -3.41 -4.18
N PRO A 262 -23.24 -3.42 -3.20
CA PRO A 262 -23.66 -2.16 -2.55
C PRO A 262 -22.54 -1.44 -1.81
N LEU A 263 -21.55 -2.19 -1.25
CA LEU A 263 -20.37 -1.61 -0.61
C LEU A 263 -19.44 -0.99 -1.65
N VAL A 264 -19.23 -1.66 -2.79
CA VAL A 264 -18.43 -1.13 -3.92
C VAL A 264 -19.05 0.16 -4.43
N GLU A 265 -20.35 0.19 -4.71
CA GLU A 265 -21.05 1.40 -5.15
C GLU A 265 -20.99 2.54 -4.11
N SER A 266 -20.98 2.19 -2.83
CA SER A 266 -20.81 3.20 -1.76
C SER A 266 -19.39 3.78 -1.78
N ALA A 267 -18.37 2.94 -2.01
CA ALA A 267 -16.99 3.36 -2.14
C ALA A 267 -16.76 4.23 -3.38
N GLU A 268 -17.34 3.85 -4.53
CA GLU A 268 -17.33 4.66 -5.76
C GLU A 268 -17.91 6.06 -5.49
N ARG A 269 -19.11 6.14 -4.93
CA ARG A 269 -19.76 7.42 -4.58
C ARG A 269 -18.94 8.26 -3.61
N GLN A 270 -18.22 7.63 -2.68
CA GLN A 270 -17.32 8.36 -1.78
C GLN A 270 -16.14 8.98 -2.54
N ARG A 271 -15.52 8.25 -3.49
CA ARG A 271 -14.42 8.78 -4.33
C ARG A 271 -14.88 9.92 -5.23
N GLU A 272 -16.05 9.77 -5.86
CA GLU A 272 -16.68 10.83 -6.64
C GLU A 272 -16.95 12.07 -5.79
N PHE A 273 -17.49 11.90 -4.58
CA PHE A 273 -17.72 12.98 -3.63
C PHE A 273 -16.42 13.72 -3.27
N ASP A 274 -15.32 12.99 -3.01
CA ASP A 274 -14.03 13.57 -2.65
C ASP A 274 -13.38 14.27 -3.87
N LEU A 275 -13.55 13.72 -5.08
CA LEU A 275 -13.11 14.36 -6.34
C LEU A 275 -13.87 15.67 -6.59
N LEU A 276 -15.18 15.74 -6.37
CA LEU A 276 -15.95 16.99 -6.47
C LEU A 276 -15.39 18.08 -5.56
N GLN A 277 -14.91 17.74 -4.37
CA GLN A 277 -14.29 18.70 -3.46
C GLN A 277 -12.98 19.23 -4.02
N ILE A 278 -12.12 18.34 -4.55
CA ILE A 278 -10.81 18.71 -5.13
C ILE A 278 -11.00 19.60 -6.36
N GLU A 279 -12.03 19.32 -7.16
CA GLU A 279 -12.36 20.08 -8.36
C GLU A 279 -13.08 21.40 -8.09
N GLY A 280 -13.38 21.72 -6.82
CA GLY A 280 -14.11 22.93 -6.45
C GLY A 280 -15.60 22.88 -6.82
N ARG A 281 -16.14 21.70 -7.11
CA ARG A 281 -17.54 21.45 -7.47
C ARG A 281 -18.41 21.19 -6.23
N ASP A 282 -18.16 21.92 -5.15
CA ASP A 282 -18.82 21.74 -3.84
C ASP A 282 -20.35 21.83 -3.91
N ALA A 283 -20.90 22.56 -4.90
CA ALA A 283 -22.36 22.65 -5.09
C ALA A 283 -23.00 21.32 -5.49
N GLU A 284 -22.29 20.46 -6.20
CA GLU A 284 -22.77 19.16 -6.63
C GLU A 284 -22.85 18.15 -5.47
N GLN A 285 -21.96 18.30 -4.47
CA GLN A 285 -22.01 17.50 -3.25
C GLN A 285 -23.35 17.65 -2.47
N ARG A 286 -24.09 18.72 -2.73
CA ARG A 286 -25.40 19.03 -2.08
C ARG A 286 -26.58 18.35 -2.77
N ARG A 287 -26.36 17.71 -3.90
CA ARG A 287 -27.40 17.04 -4.72
C ARG A 287 -27.31 15.53 -4.59
N PRO A 288 -28.39 14.79 -4.89
CA PRO A 288 -28.29 13.34 -5.08
C PRO A 288 -27.26 13.00 -6.19
N PRO A 289 -26.48 11.90 -6.05
CA PRO A 289 -26.53 10.91 -4.96
C PRO A 289 -25.66 11.28 -3.74
N TYR A 290 -24.97 12.42 -3.71
CA TYR A 290 -23.93 12.76 -2.73
C TYR A 290 -24.45 13.45 -1.45
N ARG A 291 -25.70 13.90 -1.47
CA ARG A 291 -26.30 14.65 -0.35
C ARG A 291 -26.21 13.94 1.01
N ASP A 292 -26.35 12.63 1.02
CA ASP A 292 -26.33 11.87 2.27
C ASP A 292 -24.91 11.67 2.80
N ILE A 293 -23.91 11.56 1.93
CA ILE A 293 -22.49 11.60 2.29
C ILE A 293 -22.18 12.96 2.94
N LEU A 294 -22.61 14.07 2.34
CA LEU A 294 -22.44 15.41 2.90
C LEU A 294 -23.10 15.55 4.28
N LYS A 295 -24.31 15.02 4.47
CA LYS A 295 -24.99 15.05 5.78
C LYS A 295 -24.22 14.31 6.87
N ALA A 296 -23.54 13.22 6.54
CA ALA A 296 -22.73 12.44 7.46
C ALA A 296 -21.42 13.13 7.87
N LYS A 297 -20.96 14.15 7.11
CA LYS A 297 -19.73 14.90 7.45
C LYS A 297 -19.95 15.79 8.69
N PRO A 298 -18.87 16.12 9.44
CA PRO A 298 -18.94 17.02 10.58
C PRO A 298 -19.60 18.37 10.25
N PHE A 299 -20.19 19.02 11.24
CA PHE A 299 -20.85 20.31 11.05
C PHE A 299 -19.93 21.37 10.45
N SER A 300 -18.68 21.44 10.89
CA SER A 300 -17.66 22.36 10.35
C SER A 300 -17.43 22.15 8.85
N TYR A 301 -17.38 20.90 8.38
CA TYR A 301 -17.26 20.58 6.96
C TYR A 301 -18.50 21.05 6.18
N ARG A 302 -19.70 20.73 6.68
CA ARG A 302 -20.97 21.12 6.06
C ARG A 302 -21.14 22.62 5.97
N LEU A 303 -20.76 23.34 7.03
CA LEU A 303 -20.78 24.80 7.06
C LEU A 303 -19.79 25.40 6.04
N ASN A 304 -18.57 24.87 5.98
CA ASN A 304 -17.57 25.30 5.00
C ASN A 304 -18.05 25.08 3.56
N ASN A 305 -18.59 23.91 3.25
CA ASN A 305 -19.21 23.63 1.94
C ASN A 305 -20.37 24.59 1.64
N PHE A 306 -21.22 24.91 2.62
CA PHE A 306 -22.29 25.88 2.47
C PHE A 306 -21.76 27.27 2.14
N LEU A 307 -20.77 27.74 2.90
CA LEU A 307 -20.20 29.09 2.71
C LEU A 307 -19.49 29.22 1.33
N LYS A 308 -18.79 28.18 0.89
CA LYS A 308 -18.18 28.17 -0.43
C LYS A 308 -19.22 28.30 -1.56
N CYS A 309 -20.36 27.62 -1.41
CA CYS A 309 -21.42 27.63 -2.43
C CYS A 309 -22.28 28.91 -2.45
N THR A 310 -22.52 29.49 -1.27
CA THR A 310 -23.46 30.63 -1.12
C THR A 310 -22.79 31.98 -0.98
N MET A 311 -21.57 32.00 -0.45
CA MET A 311 -20.80 33.22 -0.15
C MET A 311 -19.33 33.06 -0.53
N PRO A 312 -18.99 32.95 -1.82
CA PRO A 312 -17.61 32.65 -2.24
C PRO A 312 -16.60 33.74 -1.86
N HIS A 313 -16.97 35.03 -1.85
CA HIS A 313 -16.07 36.12 -1.48
C HIS A 313 -15.71 36.18 0.00
N PRO A 314 -16.66 36.15 0.95
CA PRO A 314 -16.37 36.05 2.38
C PRO A 314 -15.57 34.79 2.75
N HIS A 315 -15.84 33.66 2.07
CA HIS A 315 -15.11 32.42 2.30
C HIS A 315 -13.62 32.54 1.94
N ARG A 316 -13.27 33.18 0.80
CA ARG A 316 -11.88 33.46 0.42
C ARG A 316 -11.19 34.37 1.46
N LEU A 317 -11.89 35.40 1.95
CA LEU A 317 -11.38 36.29 2.98
C LEU A 317 -11.11 35.55 4.29
N TYR A 318 -12.02 34.68 4.71
CA TYR A 318 -11.89 33.85 5.91
C TYR A 318 -10.69 32.89 5.83
N ARG A 319 -10.47 32.24 4.67
CA ARG A 319 -9.28 31.39 4.43
C ARG A 319 -7.99 32.19 4.52
N LYS A 320 -7.95 33.36 3.89
CA LYS A 320 -6.78 34.26 3.91
C LYS A 320 -6.45 34.73 5.33
N MET A 321 -7.44 35.02 6.15
CA MET A 321 -7.27 35.38 7.58
C MET A 321 -6.74 34.22 8.43
N ARG A 322 -7.00 32.97 8.06
CA ARG A 322 -6.49 31.78 8.76
C ARG A 322 -5.18 31.22 8.21
N GLY A 323 -4.53 31.92 7.26
CA GLY A 323 -3.25 31.50 6.71
C GLY A 323 -3.31 30.30 5.74
N TYR A 324 -4.50 29.88 5.32
CA TYR A 324 -4.65 28.92 4.23
C TYR A 324 -4.49 29.70 2.90
N GLY A 325 -3.34 29.50 2.22
CA GLY A 325 -3.09 30.07 0.90
C GLY A 325 -4.18 29.80 -0.14
N GLU A 326 -4.15 30.55 -1.23
CA GLU A 326 -5.09 30.38 -2.36
C GLU A 326 -5.09 28.99 -2.95
#